data_45b744bc2d4fd84d4073acf303171f13
#
_entry.id   45b744bc2d4fd84d4073acf303171f13
#
_cell.length_a   1.000
_cell.length_b   1.000
_cell.length_c   1.000
_cell.angle_alpha   90.00
_cell.angle_beta   90.00
_cell.angle_gamma   90.00
#
_symmetry.space_group_name_H-M   'P 1'
#
loop_
_entity.id
_entity.type
_entity.pdbx_description
1 polymer ?
#
loop_
_entity_poly.entity_id
_entity_poly.type
_entity_poly.pdbx_seq_one_letter_code
_entity_poly.pdbx_strand_id
1 'polypeptide(L)'
;MRRLKNNLPFLVGSLILVVGLYWITADSVRKNNGHLVYTLDDPYIHMSIAKNLATHGVFGVTRFEFSSSTSSPLWTLLLALSYRIIGVKDWMPGLFAAFFAVATLYQTQSLTRLMGVRLWAQLLTVLLVAYFTPMIALVSTGMEHAMHAFFASSLLAATLSFTLHPTRRTLAWLCTNAFLAVAARYESGFLVAPLAVLLLCRKQWRPALALTATAILPILAYGAVSLWNGSFFLPNSLMLKGHFPQIEGLKSFILPEGYYGFGRLTVTNHLFVLSLLLLLGATRRHSDNLLPLVAIAICASLLMHLQLASLGWFYRYEAYLVAISLPVITALYLRDLSLSAAAALARTRMLAMLALLGCIVLVCWPLHRRAKESLENVVRASNHIYRQQFHMGQFIKQEYAPGLSVALNDLGAVSYYADANIVDLWGLGTIEVARAKRRGDYNTAMIHQLVTTRQVDVVMVYTNWFEEDHALPDDLIHVADWTTTSNYFGKTVSFLALSQEKSAELRERLRRYEANLPPSVEVEYEITEQSPAGDVLK
;
A
#
# COMPACT_ATOMS: atom_id res chain seq x y z
N MET A 1 -16.47 -8.34 -34.94
CA MET A 1 -15.39 -7.43 -35.34
C MET A 1 -15.48 -6.03 -34.73
N ARG A 2 -16.60 -5.28 -34.80
CA ARG A 2 -16.69 -3.89 -34.27
C ARG A 2 -16.47 -3.79 -32.77
N ARG A 3 -16.99 -4.73 -31.95
CA ARG A 3 -16.74 -4.78 -30.48
C ARG A 3 -15.27 -5.06 -30.12
N LEU A 4 -14.60 -5.92 -30.90
CA LEU A 4 -13.17 -6.23 -30.67
C LEU A 4 -12.29 -5.01 -30.97
N LYS A 5 -12.54 -4.32 -32.09
CA LYS A 5 -11.82 -3.06 -32.42
C LYS A 5 -12.00 -1.99 -31.34
N ASN A 6 -13.20 -1.87 -30.79
CA ASN A 6 -13.50 -0.88 -29.75
C ASN A 6 -12.83 -1.18 -28.40
N ASN A 7 -12.47 -2.43 -28.10
CA ASN A 7 -11.82 -2.83 -26.85
C ASN A 7 -10.31 -3.10 -27.02
N LEU A 8 -9.76 -2.85 -28.22
CA LEU A 8 -8.36 -3.08 -28.52
C LEU A 8 -7.39 -2.43 -27.52
N PRO A 9 -7.57 -1.15 -27.07
CA PRO A 9 -6.71 -0.54 -26.07
C PRO A 9 -6.63 -1.35 -24.78
N PHE A 10 -7.76 -1.75 -24.24
CA PHE A 10 -7.85 -2.60 -23.04
C PHE A 10 -7.15 -3.94 -23.24
N LEU A 11 -7.42 -4.63 -24.36
CA LEU A 11 -6.85 -5.96 -24.63
C LEU A 11 -5.33 -5.91 -24.73
N VAL A 12 -4.79 -4.92 -25.45
CA VAL A 12 -3.33 -4.73 -25.60
C VAL A 12 -2.69 -4.39 -24.25
N GLY A 13 -3.24 -3.42 -23.49
CA GLY A 13 -2.74 -3.06 -22.18
C GLY A 13 -2.78 -4.23 -21.18
N SER A 14 -3.88 -5.01 -21.19
CA SER A 14 -4.01 -6.19 -20.34
C SER A 14 -3.04 -7.30 -20.71
N LEU A 15 -2.80 -7.54 -21.99
CA LEU A 15 -1.81 -8.53 -22.45
C LEU A 15 -0.41 -8.16 -21.97
N ILE A 16 0.00 -6.89 -22.16
CA ILE A 16 1.32 -6.39 -21.71
C ILE A 16 1.45 -6.52 -20.18
N LEU A 17 0.40 -6.15 -19.44
CA LEU A 17 0.39 -6.27 -17.98
C LEU A 17 0.53 -7.73 -17.54
N VAL A 18 -0.25 -8.66 -18.10
CA VAL A 18 -0.23 -10.09 -17.74
C VAL A 18 1.12 -10.73 -18.06
N VAL A 19 1.67 -10.43 -19.25
CA VAL A 19 3.01 -10.92 -19.64
C VAL A 19 4.08 -10.37 -18.68
N GLY A 20 4.04 -9.07 -18.37
CA GLY A 20 4.98 -8.46 -17.42
C GLY A 20 4.86 -9.06 -16.02
N LEU A 21 3.64 -9.29 -15.52
CA LEU A 21 3.39 -9.96 -14.23
C LEU A 21 3.96 -11.37 -14.22
N TYR A 22 3.73 -12.14 -15.29
CA TYR A 22 4.29 -13.49 -15.39
C TYR A 22 5.81 -13.49 -15.26
N TRP A 23 6.52 -12.64 -16.02
CA TRP A 23 7.99 -12.58 -15.98
C TRP A 23 8.53 -12.16 -14.62
N ILE A 24 7.97 -11.10 -14.03
CA ILE A 24 8.42 -10.60 -12.72
C ILE A 24 8.13 -11.60 -11.61
N THR A 25 6.94 -12.22 -11.60
CA THR A 25 6.58 -13.23 -10.60
C THR A 25 7.45 -14.48 -10.75
N ALA A 26 7.70 -14.95 -11.98
CA ALA A 26 8.56 -16.10 -12.23
C ALA A 26 10.01 -15.85 -11.77
N ASP A 27 10.56 -14.64 -12.02
CA ASP A 27 11.91 -14.28 -11.54
C ASP A 27 11.96 -14.19 -10.02
N SER A 28 10.92 -13.62 -9.40
CA SER A 28 10.80 -13.53 -7.94
C SER A 28 10.75 -14.92 -7.29
N VAL A 29 9.86 -15.78 -7.78
CA VAL A 29 9.72 -17.17 -7.28
C VAL A 29 11.03 -17.96 -7.45
N ARG A 30 11.71 -17.80 -8.59
CA ARG A 30 13.01 -18.45 -8.82
C ARG A 30 14.06 -18.02 -7.80
N LYS A 31 14.15 -16.71 -7.49
CA LYS A 31 15.09 -16.17 -6.50
C LYS A 31 14.74 -16.49 -5.06
N ASN A 32 13.49 -16.87 -4.81
CA ASN A 32 12.98 -17.27 -3.50
C ASN A 32 12.85 -18.79 -3.36
N ASN A 33 13.70 -19.57 -4.03
CA ASN A 33 13.75 -21.04 -3.97
C ASN A 33 12.38 -21.71 -4.20
N GLY A 34 11.58 -21.16 -5.15
CA GLY A 34 10.26 -21.70 -5.49
C GLY A 34 9.11 -21.13 -4.65
N HIS A 35 9.37 -20.26 -3.70
CA HIS A 35 8.33 -19.65 -2.86
C HIS A 35 7.79 -18.36 -3.46
N LEU A 36 6.46 -18.22 -3.47
CA LEU A 36 5.79 -16.96 -3.78
C LEU A 36 5.80 -16.08 -2.52
N VAL A 37 6.59 -15.02 -2.55
CA VAL A 37 6.72 -14.05 -1.45
C VAL A 37 6.44 -12.65 -1.98
N TYR A 38 5.62 -11.88 -1.26
CA TYR A 38 5.30 -10.50 -1.63
C TYR A 38 6.46 -9.55 -1.29
N THR A 39 6.43 -8.35 -1.89
CA THR A 39 7.52 -7.37 -1.79
C THR A 39 7.58 -6.61 -0.47
N LEU A 40 6.59 -6.81 0.39
CA LEU A 40 6.42 -6.10 1.65
C LEU A 40 5.94 -7.07 2.74
N ASP A 41 6.10 -6.70 4.00
CA ASP A 41 5.52 -7.41 5.14
C ASP A 41 4.02 -7.09 5.33
N ASP A 42 3.62 -5.85 5.04
CA ASP A 42 2.23 -5.36 5.19
C ASP A 42 1.12 -6.26 4.60
N PRO A 43 1.24 -6.89 3.38
CA PRO A 43 0.18 -7.76 2.85
C PRO A 43 -0.11 -8.95 3.75
N TYR A 44 0.89 -9.47 4.45
CA TYR A 44 0.71 -10.59 5.36
C TYR A 44 -0.10 -10.24 6.61
N ILE A 45 -0.16 -8.96 7.01
CA ILE A 45 -1.09 -8.47 8.04
C ILE A 45 -2.54 -8.71 7.59
N HIS A 46 -2.89 -8.30 6.37
CA HIS A 46 -4.22 -8.54 5.80
C HIS A 46 -4.51 -10.04 5.64
N MET A 47 -3.51 -10.81 5.19
CA MET A 47 -3.60 -12.27 5.03
C MET A 47 -3.81 -12.97 6.38
N SER A 48 -3.13 -12.54 7.45
CA SER A 48 -3.30 -13.08 8.80
C SER A 48 -4.69 -12.82 9.34
N ILE A 49 -5.16 -11.57 9.29
CA ILE A 49 -6.52 -11.20 9.75
C ILE A 49 -7.56 -12.00 8.95
N ALA A 50 -7.38 -12.08 7.62
CA ALA A 50 -8.29 -12.83 6.75
C ALA A 50 -8.29 -14.33 7.07
N LYS A 51 -7.11 -14.93 7.32
CA LYS A 51 -6.95 -16.33 7.74
C LYS A 51 -7.66 -16.57 9.06
N ASN A 52 -7.40 -15.77 10.08
CA ASN A 52 -7.98 -15.93 11.40
C ASN A 52 -9.50 -15.72 11.40
N LEU A 53 -10.00 -14.75 10.63
CA LEU A 53 -11.44 -14.56 10.44
C LEU A 53 -12.10 -15.77 9.75
N ALA A 54 -11.47 -16.31 8.70
CA ALA A 54 -12.01 -17.44 7.96
C ALA A 54 -11.99 -18.76 8.74
N THR A 55 -10.97 -18.98 9.58
CA THR A 55 -10.75 -20.27 10.26
C THR A 55 -11.20 -20.28 11.72
N HIS A 56 -11.10 -19.15 12.42
CA HIS A 56 -11.38 -19.04 13.86
C HIS A 56 -12.49 -18.03 14.20
N GLY A 57 -12.99 -17.26 13.21
CA GLY A 57 -13.99 -16.21 13.45
C GLY A 57 -13.44 -14.97 14.16
N VAL A 58 -12.11 -14.82 14.27
CA VAL A 58 -11.45 -13.71 14.94
C VAL A 58 -10.89 -12.72 13.92
N PHE A 59 -11.31 -11.47 14.00
CA PHE A 59 -10.75 -10.39 13.20
C PHE A 59 -9.48 -9.86 13.89
N GLY A 60 -8.37 -10.54 13.73
CA GLY A 60 -7.11 -10.23 14.40
C GLY A 60 -5.89 -10.78 13.67
N VAL A 61 -4.72 -10.17 13.89
CA VAL A 61 -3.44 -10.69 13.37
C VAL A 61 -3.08 -12.03 13.98
N THR A 62 -3.65 -12.34 15.15
CA THR A 62 -3.61 -13.65 15.79
C THR A 62 -5.02 -14.21 15.95
N ARG A 63 -5.15 -15.49 16.26
CA ARG A 63 -6.43 -16.13 16.55
C ARG A 63 -6.97 -15.84 17.96
N PHE A 64 -6.19 -15.17 18.81
CA PHE A 64 -6.45 -15.01 20.23
C PHE A 64 -7.25 -13.74 20.55
N GLU A 65 -7.02 -12.65 19.80
CA GLU A 65 -7.65 -11.37 20.10
C GLU A 65 -7.94 -10.54 18.83
N PHE A 66 -8.90 -9.63 18.95
CA PHE A 66 -9.19 -8.64 17.90
C PHE A 66 -8.03 -7.67 17.74
N SER A 67 -7.69 -7.32 16.49
CA SER A 67 -6.76 -6.24 16.23
C SER A 67 -7.22 -5.33 15.10
N SER A 68 -7.17 -4.01 15.33
CA SER A 68 -7.55 -2.98 14.35
C SER A 68 -6.36 -2.59 13.46
N SER A 69 -5.68 -3.59 12.85
CA SER A 69 -4.43 -3.39 12.11
C SER A 69 -4.62 -3.11 10.63
N THR A 70 -5.78 -3.47 10.05
CA THR A 70 -6.02 -3.35 8.62
C THR A 70 -6.19 -1.90 8.16
N SER A 71 -5.51 -1.53 7.05
CA SER A 71 -5.74 -0.25 6.34
C SER A 71 -6.89 -0.34 5.32
N SER A 72 -7.39 -1.56 5.03
CA SER A 72 -8.42 -1.83 4.04
C SER A 72 -9.37 -2.93 4.51
N PRO A 73 -10.46 -2.58 5.21
CA PRO A 73 -11.45 -3.56 5.65
C PRO A 73 -12.04 -4.37 4.49
N LEU A 74 -12.34 -3.74 3.35
CA LEU A 74 -12.91 -4.42 2.19
C LEU A 74 -11.94 -5.48 1.63
N TRP A 75 -10.65 -5.17 1.53
CA TRP A 75 -9.62 -6.11 1.06
C TRP A 75 -9.51 -7.33 1.98
N THR A 76 -9.43 -7.07 3.29
CA THR A 76 -9.35 -8.12 4.30
C THR A 76 -10.58 -9.03 4.27
N LEU A 77 -11.79 -8.47 4.16
CA LEU A 77 -13.03 -9.24 4.05
C LEU A 77 -13.11 -10.04 2.75
N LEU A 78 -12.65 -9.50 1.62
CA LEU A 78 -12.58 -10.20 0.34
C LEU A 78 -11.64 -11.42 0.44
N LEU A 79 -10.47 -11.25 1.04
CA LEU A 79 -9.54 -12.34 1.31
C LEU A 79 -10.15 -13.38 2.27
N ALA A 80 -10.77 -12.94 3.36
CA ALA A 80 -11.39 -13.83 4.34
C ALA A 80 -12.51 -14.69 3.72
N LEU A 81 -13.37 -14.08 2.91
CA LEU A 81 -14.42 -14.79 2.20
C LEU A 81 -13.83 -15.84 1.24
N SER A 82 -12.79 -15.48 0.49
CA SER A 82 -12.13 -16.41 -0.42
C SER A 82 -11.42 -17.53 0.33
N TYR A 83 -10.76 -17.25 1.45
CA TYR A 83 -10.14 -18.25 2.32
C TYR A 83 -11.17 -19.20 2.92
N ARG A 84 -12.36 -18.71 3.26
CA ARG A 84 -13.46 -19.54 3.76
C ARG A 84 -13.99 -20.52 2.72
N ILE A 85 -13.98 -20.15 1.44
CA ILE A 85 -14.57 -20.95 0.33
C ILE A 85 -13.52 -21.90 -0.28
N ILE A 86 -12.31 -21.40 -0.54
CA ILE A 86 -11.28 -22.11 -1.34
C ILE A 86 -10.16 -22.66 -0.43
N GLY A 87 -10.10 -22.22 0.84
CA GLY A 87 -8.98 -22.46 1.75
C GLY A 87 -7.91 -21.37 1.64
N VAL A 88 -7.04 -21.32 2.65
CA VAL A 88 -5.95 -20.34 2.73
C VAL A 88 -4.90 -20.64 1.67
N LYS A 89 -4.63 -19.66 0.80
CA LYS A 89 -3.69 -19.77 -0.31
C LYS A 89 -2.86 -18.50 -0.46
N ASP A 90 -1.55 -18.62 -0.53
CA ASP A 90 -0.60 -17.50 -0.62
C ASP A 90 -0.75 -16.68 -1.90
N TRP A 91 -1.20 -17.28 -3.01
CA TRP A 91 -1.38 -16.61 -4.30
C TRP A 91 -2.63 -15.74 -4.40
N MET A 92 -3.60 -15.86 -3.48
CA MET A 92 -4.88 -15.17 -3.57
C MET A 92 -4.79 -13.64 -3.59
N PRO A 93 -4.01 -12.99 -2.71
CA PRO A 93 -3.83 -11.55 -2.78
C PRO A 93 -3.32 -11.07 -4.14
N GLY A 94 -2.31 -11.76 -4.70
CA GLY A 94 -1.77 -11.46 -6.02
C GLY A 94 -2.81 -11.62 -7.15
N LEU A 95 -3.64 -12.67 -7.09
CA LEU A 95 -4.72 -12.88 -8.06
C LEU A 95 -5.75 -11.75 -8.03
N PHE A 96 -6.22 -11.36 -6.84
CA PHE A 96 -7.16 -10.24 -6.71
C PHE A 96 -6.54 -8.91 -7.12
N ALA A 97 -5.28 -8.65 -6.75
CA ALA A 97 -4.58 -7.44 -7.18
C ALA A 97 -4.44 -7.41 -8.71
N ALA A 98 -4.11 -8.53 -9.36
CA ALA A 98 -4.04 -8.65 -10.82
C ALA A 98 -5.43 -8.44 -11.48
N PHE A 99 -6.48 -9.03 -10.93
CA PHE A 99 -7.85 -8.80 -11.40
C PHE A 99 -8.22 -7.32 -11.36
N PHE A 100 -7.99 -6.64 -10.24
CA PHE A 100 -8.29 -5.21 -10.12
C PHE A 100 -7.37 -4.33 -10.97
N ALA A 101 -6.12 -4.72 -11.20
CA ALA A 101 -5.24 -4.02 -12.13
C ALA A 101 -5.78 -4.09 -13.57
N VAL A 102 -6.18 -5.27 -14.04
CA VAL A 102 -6.85 -5.45 -15.35
C VAL A 102 -8.17 -4.67 -15.41
N ALA A 103 -8.98 -4.72 -14.34
CA ALA A 103 -10.22 -3.96 -14.24
C ALA A 103 -9.98 -2.43 -14.29
N THR A 104 -8.88 -1.95 -13.71
CA THR A 104 -8.46 -0.54 -13.80
C THR A 104 -8.17 -0.13 -15.24
N LEU A 105 -7.50 -0.98 -16.02
CA LEU A 105 -7.25 -0.70 -17.45
C LEU A 105 -8.55 -0.65 -18.27
N TYR A 106 -9.50 -1.55 -17.99
CA TYR A 106 -10.83 -1.49 -18.60
C TYR A 106 -11.56 -0.20 -18.22
N GLN A 107 -11.50 0.17 -16.94
CA GLN A 107 -12.12 1.40 -16.43
C GLN A 107 -11.47 2.65 -17.01
N THR A 108 -10.14 2.67 -17.19
CA THR A 108 -9.39 3.72 -17.89
C THR A 108 -9.90 3.92 -19.32
N GLN A 109 -10.05 2.83 -20.07
CA GLN A 109 -10.60 2.91 -21.41
C GLN A 109 -12.07 3.39 -21.41
N SER A 110 -12.89 2.90 -20.47
CA SER A 110 -14.29 3.31 -20.35
C SER A 110 -14.41 4.80 -20.03
N LEU A 111 -13.58 5.30 -19.12
CA LEU A 111 -13.54 6.70 -18.71
C LEU A 111 -13.10 7.61 -19.87
N THR A 112 -12.03 7.26 -20.59
CA THR A 112 -11.57 8.02 -21.76
C THR A 112 -12.61 8.01 -22.89
N ARG A 113 -13.31 6.90 -23.08
CA ARG A 113 -14.43 6.81 -24.04
C ARG A 113 -15.60 7.71 -23.64
N LEU A 114 -15.95 7.73 -22.35
CA LEU A 114 -17.01 8.59 -21.81
C LEU A 114 -16.70 10.08 -22.05
N MET A 115 -15.41 10.45 -21.98
CA MET A 115 -14.93 11.82 -22.26
C MET A 115 -14.73 12.11 -23.75
N GLY A 116 -15.09 11.19 -24.67
CA GLY A 116 -15.01 11.39 -26.12
C GLY A 116 -13.59 11.28 -26.70
N VAL A 117 -12.64 10.68 -26.00
CA VAL A 117 -11.26 10.51 -26.47
C VAL A 117 -11.17 9.52 -27.63
N ARG A 118 -10.37 9.82 -28.66
CA ARG A 118 -10.17 8.97 -29.83
C ARG A 118 -9.45 7.67 -29.49
N LEU A 119 -9.70 6.59 -30.26
CA LEU A 119 -9.21 5.24 -29.97
C LEU A 119 -7.69 5.15 -29.79
N TRP A 120 -6.90 5.84 -30.62
CA TRP A 120 -5.44 5.86 -30.49
C TRP A 120 -4.96 6.50 -29.18
N ALA A 121 -5.65 7.56 -28.74
CA ALA A 121 -5.34 8.22 -27.47
C ALA A 121 -5.86 7.40 -26.27
N GLN A 122 -6.95 6.63 -26.43
CA GLN A 122 -7.36 5.63 -25.43
C GLN A 122 -6.27 4.57 -25.24
N LEU A 123 -5.68 4.05 -26.34
CA LEU A 123 -4.57 3.08 -26.27
C LEU A 123 -3.38 3.68 -25.53
N LEU A 124 -2.96 4.89 -25.92
CA LEU A 124 -1.87 5.60 -25.24
C LEU A 124 -2.17 5.74 -23.74
N THR A 125 -3.38 6.16 -23.37
CA THR A 125 -3.76 6.35 -21.96
C THR A 125 -3.72 5.04 -21.17
N VAL A 126 -4.24 3.96 -21.73
CA VAL A 126 -4.21 2.64 -21.07
C VAL A 126 -2.77 2.19 -20.81
N LEU A 127 -1.88 2.38 -21.80
CA LEU A 127 -0.45 2.05 -21.63
C LEU A 127 0.25 2.96 -20.60
N LEU A 128 -0.05 4.25 -20.62
CA LEU A 128 0.49 5.20 -19.64
C LEU A 128 0.00 4.89 -18.22
N VAL A 129 -1.29 4.53 -18.05
CA VAL A 129 -1.82 4.12 -16.74
C VAL A 129 -1.16 2.82 -16.30
N ALA A 130 -1.04 1.80 -17.16
CA ALA A 130 -0.38 0.54 -16.81
C ALA A 130 1.06 0.77 -16.33
N TYR A 131 1.80 1.65 -16.98
CA TYR A 131 3.20 1.92 -16.69
C TYR A 131 3.39 2.92 -15.55
N PHE A 132 2.78 4.11 -15.64
CA PHE A 132 3.00 5.18 -14.67
C PHE A 132 2.26 4.98 -13.33
N THR A 133 1.24 4.13 -13.27
CA THR A 133 0.62 3.69 -12.00
C THR A 133 1.39 2.53 -11.36
N PRO A 134 2.55 2.16 -11.80
CA PRO A 134 3.36 0.94 -11.80
C PRO A 134 2.55 -0.32 -11.43
N MET A 135 1.56 -0.67 -12.27
CA MET A 135 0.60 -1.75 -11.97
C MET A 135 1.25 -3.09 -11.66
N ILE A 136 2.37 -3.44 -12.31
CA ILE A 136 3.10 -4.69 -12.02
C ILE A 136 3.63 -4.67 -10.58
N ALA A 137 4.26 -3.57 -10.16
CA ALA A 137 4.76 -3.44 -8.81
C ALA A 137 3.62 -3.46 -7.78
N LEU A 138 2.48 -2.77 -8.05
CA LEU A 138 1.31 -2.79 -7.18
C LEU A 138 0.75 -4.21 -6.99
N VAL A 139 0.65 -5.01 -8.05
CA VAL A 139 0.21 -6.41 -7.95
C VAL A 139 1.19 -7.22 -7.13
N SER A 140 2.50 -7.01 -7.33
CA SER A 140 3.57 -7.73 -6.62
C SER A 140 3.62 -7.39 -5.12
N THR A 141 3.00 -6.29 -4.68
CA THR A 141 2.86 -6.01 -3.24
C THR A 141 1.83 -6.90 -2.55
N GLY A 142 0.91 -7.56 -3.28
CA GLY A 142 -0.16 -8.36 -2.69
C GLY A 142 -1.20 -7.54 -1.90
N MET A 143 -1.27 -6.22 -2.12
CA MET A 143 -2.12 -5.29 -1.36
C MET A 143 -3.28 -4.74 -2.19
N GLU A 144 -4.17 -4.02 -1.50
CA GLU A 144 -5.42 -3.45 -2.01
C GLU A 144 -5.28 -2.30 -3.01
N HIS A 145 -4.08 -1.81 -3.28
CA HIS A 145 -3.87 -0.54 -4.01
C HIS A 145 -4.36 -0.57 -5.47
N ALA A 146 -4.29 -1.73 -6.12
CA ALA A 146 -4.90 -1.91 -7.45
C ALA A 146 -6.44 -1.85 -7.37
N MET A 147 -7.06 -2.43 -6.32
CA MET A 147 -8.48 -2.32 -6.03
C MET A 147 -8.89 -0.86 -5.74
N HIS A 148 -8.08 -0.13 -4.99
CA HIS A 148 -8.29 1.29 -4.73
C HIS A 148 -8.26 2.12 -6.02
N ALA A 149 -7.28 1.91 -6.89
CA ALA A 149 -7.18 2.58 -8.19
C ALA A 149 -8.42 2.28 -9.08
N PHE A 150 -8.91 1.05 -9.07
CA PHE A 150 -10.12 0.65 -9.78
C PHE A 150 -11.35 1.40 -9.25
N PHE A 151 -11.60 1.38 -7.94
CA PHE A 151 -12.80 2.04 -7.38
C PHE A 151 -12.72 3.56 -7.45
N ALA A 152 -11.54 4.18 -7.32
CA ALA A 152 -11.35 5.61 -7.54
C ALA A 152 -11.68 6.00 -8.99
N SER A 153 -11.19 5.23 -9.98
CA SER A 153 -11.50 5.45 -11.40
C SER A 153 -12.99 5.22 -11.70
N SER A 154 -13.60 4.21 -11.05
CA SER A 154 -15.03 3.91 -11.18
C SER A 154 -15.90 5.00 -10.54
N LEU A 155 -15.49 5.56 -9.40
CA LEU A 155 -16.16 6.69 -8.75
C LEU A 155 -16.13 7.94 -9.64
N LEU A 156 -14.99 8.25 -10.26
CA LEU A 156 -14.89 9.34 -11.21
C LEU A 156 -15.81 9.14 -12.43
N ALA A 157 -15.82 7.93 -13.00
CA ALA A 157 -16.72 7.59 -14.12
C ALA A 157 -18.19 7.65 -13.72
N ALA A 158 -18.53 7.20 -12.52
CA ALA A 158 -19.91 7.29 -11.99
C ALA A 158 -20.33 8.75 -11.79
N THR A 159 -19.44 9.61 -11.30
CA THR A 159 -19.68 11.05 -11.15
C THR A 159 -19.95 11.71 -12.51
N LEU A 160 -19.09 11.43 -13.51
CA LEU A 160 -19.27 11.94 -14.87
C LEU A 160 -20.59 11.44 -15.47
N SER A 161 -20.86 10.13 -15.37
CA SER A 161 -22.10 9.51 -15.90
C SER A 161 -23.35 10.12 -15.26
N PHE A 162 -23.32 10.34 -13.93
CA PHE A 162 -24.42 10.98 -13.23
C PHE A 162 -24.60 12.45 -13.68
N THR A 163 -23.51 13.18 -13.80
CA THR A 163 -23.56 14.61 -14.18
C THR A 163 -24.07 14.80 -15.61
N LEU A 164 -23.72 13.89 -16.53
CA LEU A 164 -24.20 13.89 -17.93
C LEU A 164 -25.65 13.38 -18.05
N HIS A 165 -26.01 12.35 -17.29
CA HIS A 165 -27.29 11.68 -17.36
C HIS A 165 -27.85 11.42 -15.95
N PRO A 166 -28.43 12.42 -15.27
CA PRO A 166 -28.92 12.30 -13.90
C PRO A 166 -30.17 11.43 -13.84
N THR A 167 -30.01 10.18 -13.42
CA THR A 167 -31.08 9.22 -13.21
C THR A 167 -30.93 8.54 -11.84
N ARG A 168 -31.98 7.86 -11.35
CA ARG A 168 -31.88 7.06 -10.11
C ARG A 168 -30.80 5.98 -10.23
N ARG A 169 -30.64 5.37 -11.41
CA ARG A 169 -29.64 4.33 -11.65
C ARG A 169 -28.21 4.87 -11.58
N THR A 170 -27.94 6.03 -12.21
CA THR A 170 -26.61 6.66 -12.16
C THR A 170 -26.31 7.21 -10.77
N LEU A 171 -27.30 7.67 -10.01
CA LEU A 171 -27.13 8.04 -8.59
C LEU A 171 -26.79 6.83 -7.73
N ALA A 172 -27.51 5.71 -7.89
CA ALA A 172 -27.20 4.47 -7.16
C ALA A 172 -25.78 3.99 -7.48
N TRP A 173 -25.37 4.05 -8.76
CA TRP A 173 -24.02 3.70 -9.18
C TRP A 173 -22.95 4.62 -8.56
N LEU A 174 -23.20 5.92 -8.49
CA LEU A 174 -22.35 6.91 -7.81
C LEU A 174 -22.18 6.57 -6.33
N CYS A 175 -23.28 6.35 -5.62
CA CYS A 175 -23.29 6.02 -4.18
C CYS A 175 -22.57 4.69 -3.91
N THR A 176 -22.82 3.65 -4.73
CA THR A 176 -22.14 2.35 -4.59
C THR A 176 -20.63 2.48 -4.76
N ASN A 177 -20.18 3.23 -5.79
CA ASN A 177 -18.73 3.43 -5.99
C ASN A 177 -18.10 4.29 -4.89
N ALA A 178 -18.81 5.26 -4.32
CA ALA A 178 -18.33 6.03 -3.18
C ALA A 178 -18.12 5.14 -1.95
N PHE A 179 -19.09 4.28 -1.63
CA PHE A 179 -18.99 3.30 -0.55
C PHE A 179 -17.79 2.37 -0.76
N LEU A 180 -17.69 1.73 -1.94
CA LEU A 180 -16.64 0.76 -2.25
C LEU A 180 -15.25 1.39 -2.31
N ALA A 181 -15.12 2.61 -2.82
CA ALA A 181 -13.86 3.33 -2.87
C ALA A 181 -13.31 3.64 -1.46
N VAL A 182 -14.17 4.12 -0.56
CA VAL A 182 -13.77 4.40 0.83
C VAL A 182 -13.59 3.11 1.64
N ALA A 183 -14.40 2.08 1.40
CA ALA A 183 -14.20 0.76 2.00
C ALA A 183 -12.89 0.08 1.54
N ALA A 184 -12.45 0.37 0.29
CA ALA A 184 -11.15 -0.07 -0.21
C ALA A 184 -9.99 0.68 0.46
N ARG A 185 -10.10 2.01 0.59
CA ARG A 185 -9.14 2.85 1.34
C ARG A 185 -9.77 4.19 1.71
N TYR A 186 -9.53 4.59 2.96
CA TYR A 186 -10.11 5.84 3.50
C TYR A 186 -9.60 7.09 2.77
N GLU A 187 -8.41 7.05 2.14
CA GLU A 187 -7.88 8.12 1.31
C GLU A 187 -8.77 8.46 0.09
N SER A 188 -9.69 7.56 -0.29
CA SER A 188 -10.74 7.88 -1.27
C SER A 188 -11.62 9.06 -0.82
N GLY A 189 -11.69 9.37 0.47
CA GLY A 189 -12.33 10.57 0.99
C GLY A 189 -11.77 11.86 0.37
N PHE A 190 -10.48 11.87 0.04
CA PHE A 190 -9.82 12.99 -0.66
C PHE A 190 -10.33 13.18 -2.10
N LEU A 191 -10.91 12.16 -2.71
CA LEU A 191 -11.60 12.28 -4.01
C LEU A 191 -13.09 12.58 -3.82
N VAL A 192 -13.75 11.96 -2.84
CA VAL A 192 -15.16 12.17 -2.56
C VAL A 192 -15.47 13.64 -2.25
N ALA A 193 -14.67 14.29 -1.40
CA ALA A 193 -14.91 15.67 -0.99
C ALA A 193 -14.89 16.67 -2.16
N PRO A 194 -13.86 16.72 -3.03
CA PRO A 194 -13.87 17.59 -4.21
C PRO A 194 -14.97 17.23 -5.22
N LEU A 195 -15.32 15.95 -5.38
CA LEU A 195 -16.43 15.56 -6.25
C LEU A 195 -17.80 15.99 -5.69
N ALA A 196 -17.97 15.98 -4.37
CA ALA A 196 -19.17 16.55 -3.72
C ALA A 196 -19.26 18.06 -3.97
N VAL A 197 -18.13 18.78 -3.84
CA VAL A 197 -18.07 20.23 -4.18
C VAL A 197 -18.41 20.45 -5.66
N LEU A 198 -17.89 19.65 -6.58
CA LEU A 198 -18.24 19.72 -8.00
C LEU A 198 -19.77 19.59 -8.21
N LEU A 199 -20.43 18.63 -7.54
CA LEU A 199 -21.87 18.47 -7.61
C LEU A 199 -22.61 19.69 -7.02
N LEU A 200 -22.11 20.29 -5.92
CA LEU A 200 -22.66 21.52 -5.35
C LEU A 200 -22.53 22.71 -6.32
N CYS A 201 -21.38 22.89 -6.97
CA CYS A 201 -21.19 23.91 -8.02
C CYS A 201 -22.18 23.72 -9.19
N ARG A 202 -22.61 22.47 -9.44
CA ARG A 202 -23.64 22.12 -10.42
C ARG A 202 -25.08 22.22 -9.86
N LYS A 203 -25.25 22.79 -8.66
CA LYS A 203 -26.54 22.91 -7.94
C LYS A 203 -27.22 21.56 -7.62
N GLN A 204 -26.45 20.47 -7.56
CA GLN A 204 -26.90 19.10 -7.29
C GLN A 204 -26.65 18.71 -5.82
N TRP A 205 -27.22 19.47 -4.88
CA TRP A 205 -26.95 19.33 -3.45
C TRP A 205 -27.41 17.99 -2.86
N ARG A 206 -28.58 17.43 -3.31
CA ARG A 206 -29.06 16.12 -2.87
C ARG A 206 -28.13 14.98 -3.26
N PRO A 207 -27.66 14.87 -4.53
CA PRO A 207 -26.62 13.91 -4.90
C PRO A 207 -25.29 14.11 -4.18
N ALA A 208 -24.87 15.36 -3.92
CA ALA A 208 -23.67 15.62 -3.14
C ALA A 208 -23.79 15.08 -1.70
N LEU A 209 -24.95 15.30 -1.06
CA LEU A 209 -25.23 14.76 0.26
C LEU A 209 -25.27 13.22 0.24
N ALA A 210 -25.95 12.61 -0.75
CA ALA A 210 -26.01 11.16 -0.90
C ALA A 210 -24.62 10.54 -1.09
N LEU A 211 -23.78 11.14 -1.95
CA LEU A 211 -22.39 10.77 -2.18
C LEU A 211 -21.58 10.75 -0.87
N THR A 212 -21.65 11.86 -0.12
CA THR A 212 -20.89 12.02 1.13
C THR A 212 -21.39 11.06 2.22
N ALA A 213 -22.71 10.96 2.38
CA ALA A 213 -23.32 10.07 3.36
C ALA A 213 -22.93 8.59 3.12
N THR A 214 -23.00 8.13 1.86
CA THR A 214 -22.63 6.74 1.54
C THR A 214 -21.13 6.50 1.66
N ALA A 215 -20.29 7.48 1.39
CA ALA A 215 -18.84 7.41 1.55
C ALA A 215 -18.41 7.29 3.02
N ILE A 216 -19.16 7.86 3.95
CA ILE A 216 -18.86 7.81 5.39
C ILE A 216 -19.25 6.46 6.01
N LEU A 217 -20.23 5.73 5.45
CA LEU A 217 -20.74 4.49 6.03
C LEU A 217 -19.66 3.43 6.32
N PRO A 218 -18.67 3.13 5.43
CA PRO A 218 -17.63 2.17 5.75
C PRO A 218 -16.78 2.57 6.95
N ILE A 219 -16.51 3.87 7.12
CA ILE A 219 -15.72 4.42 8.23
C ILE A 219 -16.51 4.23 9.54
N LEU A 220 -17.80 4.58 9.54
CA LEU A 220 -18.66 4.44 10.70
C LEU A 220 -18.83 2.96 11.09
N ALA A 221 -19.07 2.08 10.10
CA ALA A 221 -19.28 0.67 10.36
C ALA A 221 -18.03 0.00 10.96
N TYR A 222 -16.86 0.24 10.35
CA TYR A 222 -15.60 -0.30 10.89
C TYR A 222 -15.24 0.32 12.23
N GLY A 223 -15.39 1.64 12.38
CA GLY A 223 -15.13 2.36 13.62
C GLY A 223 -16.00 1.86 14.79
N ALA A 224 -17.29 1.58 14.54
CA ALA A 224 -18.18 1.01 15.54
C ALA A 224 -17.72 -0.39 16.00
N VAL A 225 -17.33 -1.27 15.05
CA VAL A 225 -16.78 -2.60 15.37
C VAL A 225 -15.47 -2.47 16.15
N SER A 226 -14.60 -1.57 15.76
CA SER A 226 -13.30 -1.35 16.40
C SER A 226 -13.45 -0.84 17.83
N LEU A 227 -14.34 0.13 18.08
CA LEU A 227 -14.67 0.62 19.42
C LEU A 227 -15.31 -0.46 20.30
N TRP A 228 -16.23 -1.26 19.74
CA TRP A 228 -16.87 -2.36 20.45
C TRP A 228 -15.84 -3.37 20.98
N ASN A 229 -14.76 -3.60 20.22
CA ASN A 229 -13.65 -4.46 20.61
C ASN A 229 -12.55 -3.72 21.40
N GLY A 230 -12.81 -2.52 21.91
CA GLY A 230 -11.88 -1.78 22.76
C GLY A 230 -10.69 -1.17 22.03
N SER A 231 -10.71 -1.04 20.70
CA SER A 231 -9.66 -0.38 19.93
C SER A 231 -10.00 1.08 19.62
N PHE A 232 -9.18 1.76 18.82
CA PHE A 232 -9.48 3.11 18.35
C PHE A 232 -10.61 3.10 17.31
N PHE A 233 -11.30 4.23 17.13
CA PHE A 233 -12.30 4.39 16.08
C PHE A 233 -11.72 4.19 14.67
N LEU A 234 -10.54 4.73 14.42
CA LEU A 234 -9.79 4.50 13.18
C LEU A 234 -8.78 3.35 13.38
N PRO A 235 -8.42 2.63 12.30
CA PRO A 235 -7.40 1.59 12.36
C PRO A 235 -6.08 2.07 12.97
N ASN A 236 -5.39 1.19 13.71
CA ASN A 236 -4.09 1.48 14.31
C ASN A 236 -3.07 1.95 13.26
N SER A 237 -3.14 1.40 12.03
CA SER A 237 -2.28 1.80 10.92
C SER A 237 -2.47 3.29 10.55
N LEU A 238 -3.69 3.83 10.60
CA LEU A 238 -3.95 5.25 10.38
C LEU A 238 -3.57 6.10 11.59
N MET A 239 -3.82 5.59 12.81
CA MET A 239 -3.51 6.32 14.04
C MET A 239 -2.01 6.49 14.27
N LEU A 240 -1.18 5.52 13.83
CA LEU A 240 0.27 5.52 14.03
C LEU A 240 1.07 6.03 12.82
N LYS A 241 0.57 5.78 11.60
CA LYS A 241 1.24 6.19 10.35
C LYS A 241 0.60 7.44 9.71
N GLY A 242 -0.59 7.87 10.19
CA GLY A 242 -1.30 9.03 9.67
C GLY A 242 -0.65 10.34 10.13
N HIS A 243 -0.51 11.26 9.21
CA HIS A 243 -0.03 12.61 9.51
C HIS A 243 -1.23 13.51 9.81
N PHE A 244 -1.62 13.57 11.08
CA PHE A 244 -2.56 14.60 11.51
C PHE A 244 -1.79 15.92 11.67
N PRO A 245 -2.21 17.01 10.99
CA PRO A 245 -1.59 18.30 11.19
C PRO A 245 -1.72 18.67 12.68
N GLN A 246 -0.59 18.78 13.35
CA GLN A 246 -0.58 19.43 14.66
C GLN A 246 -0.90 20.90 14.40
N ILE A 247 -1.95 21.41 15.03
CA ILE A 247 -2.50 22.77 14.80
C ILE A 247 -1.58 23.86 15.39
N GLU A 248 -0.32 23.62 15.55
CA GLU A 248 0.66 24.65 15.88
C GLU A 248 0.98 25.53 14.66
N GLY A 249 -0.09 26.06 14.11
CA GLY A 249 -0.08 27.17 13.17
C GLY A 249 -0.20 26.79 11.71
N LEU A 250 -1.06 27.55 11.04
CA LEU A 250 -1.17 27.66 9.58
C LEU A 250 0.20 27.78 8.88
N LYS A 251 1.25 28.15 9.61
CA LYS A 251 2.64 28.24 9.19
C LYS A 251 3.27 26.89 8.82
N SER A 252 3.02 25.84 9.57
CA SER A 252 3.53 24.49 9.25
C SER A 252 2.87 23.88 8.00
N PHE A 253 1.69 24.41 7.63
CA PHE A 253 0.93 24.02 6.44
C PHE A 253 1.46 24.71 5.16
N ILE A 254 2.05 25.90 5.30
CA ILE A 254 2.45 26.78 4.19
C ILE A 254 3.97 26.82 4.03
N LEU A 255 4.75 26.64 5.09
CA LEU A 255 6.20 26.81 5.07
C LEU A 255 6.98 25.52 4.86
N PRO A 256 8.18 25.61 4.26
CA PRO A 256 8.97 24.47 3.79
C PRO A 256 9.73 23.71 4.88
N GLU A 257 9.57 24.02 6.15
CA GLU A 257 10.33 23.41 7.23
C GLU A 257 9.64 22.18 7.81
N GLY A 258 10.29 21.04 7.68
CA GLY A 258 9.80 19.76 8.16
C GLY A 258 9.26 18.82 7.07
N TYR A 259 8.66 17.73 7.50
CA TYR A 259 8.13 16.65 6.64
C TYR A 259 7.10 17.12 5.58
N TYR A 260 6.49 18.29 5.75
CA TYR A 260 5.48 18.90 4.86
C TYR A 260 6.05 19.89 3.84
N GLY A 261 7.37 20.16 3.85
CA GLY A 261 7.97 21.20 3.04
C GLY A 261 8.53 20.77 1.69
N PHE A 262 9.47 21.54 1.17
CA PHE A 262 10.14 21.35 -0.13
C PHE A 262 10.77 19.97 -0.30
N GLY A 263 11.20 19.30 0.76
CA GLY A 263 11.69 17.92 0.72
C GLY A 263 10.64 16.92 0.20
N ARG A 264 9.35 17.15 0.51
CA ARG A 264 8.26 16.35 -0.07
C ARG A 264 8.07 16.57 -1.57
N LEU A 265 8.27 17.80 -2.05
CA LEU A 265 8.18 18.10 -3.47
C LEU A 265 9.24 17.36 -4.30
N THR A 266 10.42 17.10 -3.75
CA THR A 266 11.46 16.33 -4.45
C THR A 266 11.07 14.86 -4.61
N VAL A 267 10.41 14.27 -3.63
CA VAL A 267 9.87 12.89 -3.69
C VAL A 267 8.56 12.83 -4.46
N THR A 268 7.78 13.92 -4.47
CA THR A 268 6.41 13.99 -5.06
C THR A 268 6.32 14.84 -6.31
N ASN A 269 7.44 15.16 -6.96
CA ASN A 269 7.48 15.97 -8.17
C ASN A 269 6.53 15.46 -9.27
N HIS A 270 6.25 14.15 -9.32
CA HIS A 270 5.28 13.56 -10.24
C HIS A 270 3.83 14.02 -9.97
N LEU A 271 3.42 14.19 -8.70
CA LEU A 271 2.09 14.70 -8.35
C LEU A 271 1.97 16.20 -8.67
N PHE A 272 3.05 16.95 -8.45
CA PHE A 272 3.12 18.36 -8.85
C PHE A 272 2.96 18.51 -10.37
N VAL A 273 3.66 17.70 -11.17
CA VAL A 273 3.55 17.70 -12.64
C VAL A 273 2.12 17.37 -13.08
N LEU A 274 1.49 16.34 -12.48
CA LEU A 274 0.08 16.02 -12.79
C LEU A 274 -0.86 17.18 -12.46
N SER A 275 -0.67 17.83 -11.31
CA SER A 275 -1.46 19.01 -10.91
C SER A 275 -1.29 20.16 -11.91
N LEU A 276 -0.06 20.45 -12.31
CA LEU A 276 0.26 21.48 -13.30
C LEU A 276 -0.42 21.20 -14.65
N LEU A 277 -0.32 19.96 -15.16
CA LEU A 277 -0.96 19.57 -16.41
C LEU A 277 -2.50 19.66 -16.32
N LEU A 278 -3.10 19.26 -15.22
CA LEU A 278 -4.54 19.37 -15.01
C LEU A 278 -4.99 20.84 -14.98
N LEU A 279 -4.30 21.71 -14.24
CA LEU A 279 -4.62 23.13 -14.13
C LEU A 279 -4.43 23.85 -15.47
N LEU A 280 -3.29 23.66 -16.15
CA LEU A 280 -3.05 24.25 -17.48
C LEU A 280 -4.06 23.73 -18.51
N GLY A 281 -4.45 22.45 -18.44
CA GLY A 281 -5.49 21.89 -19.28
C GLY A 281 -6.85 22.51 -19.00
N ALA A 282 -7.19 22.76 -17.73
CA ALA A 282 -8.47 23.39 -17.35
C ALA A 282 -8.62 24.83 -17.83
N THR A 283 -7.52 25.58 -18.04
CA THR A 283 -7.57 26.98 -18.56
C THR A 283 -7.82 27.04 -20.07
N ARG A 284 -7.73 25.92 -20.79
CA ARG A 284 -8.01 25.87 -22.23
C ARG A 284 -9.51 26.05 -22.51
N ARG A 285 -9.83 26.53 -23.72
CA ARG A 285 -11.24 26.60 -24.16
C ARG A 285 -11.77 25.17 -24.41
N HIS A 286 -12.78 24.81 -23.65
CA HIS A 286 -13.52 23.54 -23.80
C HIS A 286 -14.96 23.81 -24.24
N SER A 287 -15.55 22.87 -24.95
CA SER A 287 -16.95 22.94 -25.39
C SER A 287 -17.94 22.83 -24.23
N ASP A 288 -17.51 22.29 -23.11
CA ASP A 288 -18.29 22.21 -21.88
C ASP A 288 -17.42 22.56 -20.65
N ASN A 289 -18.06 22.97 -19.55
CA ASN A 289 -17.39 23.34 -18.31
C ASN A 289 -17.16 22.14 -17.36
N LEU A 290 -17.54 20.91 -17.74
CA LEU A 290 -17.47 19.76 -16.85
C LEU A 290 -16.02 19.26 -16.70
N LEU A 291 -15.31 19.14 -17.82
CA LEU A 291 -13.94 18.64 -17.83
C LEU A 291 -12.96 19.53 -17.03
N PRO A 292 -12.99 20.87 -17.15
CA PRO A 292 -12.25 21.77 -16.26
C PRO A 292 -12.57 21.59 -14.77
N LEU A 293 -13.85 21.47 -14.41
CA LEU A 293 -14.25 21.25 -13.02
C LEU A 293 -13.73 19.92 -12.47
N VAL A 294 -13.75 18.86 -13.28
CA VAL A 294 -13.17 17.56 -12.92
C VAL A 294 -11.66 17.67 -12.71
N ALA A 295 -10.96 18.38 -13.58
CA ALA A 295 -9.52 18.61 -13.43
C ALA A 295 -9.19 19.34 -12.12
N ILE A 296 -9.95 20.39 -11.78
CA ILE A 296 -9.82 21.12 -10.51
C ILE A 296 -10.12 20.21 -9.32
N ALA A 297 -11.15 19.36 -9.39
CA ALA A 297 -11.49 18.42 -8.33
C ALA A 297 -10.35 17.39 -8.10
N ILE A 298 -9.72 16.90 -9.17
CA ILE A 298 -8.55 16.00 -9.05
C ILE A 298 -7.35 16.75 -8.49
N CYS A 299 -7.09 18.00 -8.87
CA CYS A 299 -6.04 18.82 -8.25
C CYS A 299 -6.27 19.00 -6.75
N ALA A 300 -7.49 19.26 -6.32
CA ALA A 300 -7.82 19.33 -4.90
C ALA A 300 -7.58 17.99 -4.20
N SER A 301 -7.92 16.87 -4.84
CA SER A 301 -7.63 15.52 -4.31
C SER A 301 -6.12 15.28 -4.17
N LEU A 302 -5.32 15.68 -5.15
CA LEU A 302 -3.85 15.61 -5.12
C LEU A 302 -3.27 16.43 -3.94
N LEU A 303 -3.76 17.65 -3.74
CA LEU A 303 -3.33 18.50 -2.64
C LEU A 303 -3.71 17.92 -1.27
N MET A 304 -4.94 17.42 -1.11
CA MET A 304 -5.38 16.78 0.13
C MET A 304 -4.52 15.54 0.45
N HIS A 305 -4.25 14.71 -0.55
CA HIS A 305 -3.40 13.54 -0.37
C HIS A 305 -1.97 13.91 0.03
N LEU A 306 -1.37 14.91 -0.63
CA LEU A 306 -0.04 15.43 -0.29
C LEU A 306 0.06 15.90 1.17
N GLN A 307 -1.00 16.43 1.73
CA GLN A 307 -1.01 16.98 3.09
C GLN A 307 -1.34 15.92 4.17
N LEU A 308 -2.22 14.98 3.86
CA LEU A 308 -2.88 14.14 4.86
C LEU A 308 -2.52 12.65 4.77
N ALA A 309 -1.84 12.21 3.70
CA ALA A 309 -1.53 10.80 3.47
C ALA A 309 -0.03 10.52 3.33
N SER A 310 0.33 9.25 3.53
CA SER A 310 1.67 8.75 3.25
C SER A 310 1.95 8.69 1.75
N LEU A 311 3.23 8.66 1.38
CA LEU A 311 3.73 8.66 0.01
C LEU A 311 4.84 7.61 -0.14
N GLY A 312 5.05 7.15 -1.36
CA GLY A 312 6.15 6.24 -1.68
C GLY A 312 5.85 4.76 -1.39
N TRP A 313 6.84 4.01 -0.93
CA TRP A 313 6.77 2.57 -0.71
C TRP A 313 6.18 1.84 -1.93
N PHE A 314 6.95 1.74 -3.00
CA PHE A 314 6.48 1.32 -4.34
C PHE A 314 5.48 2.29 -4.96
N TYR A 315 5.39 3.51 -4.43
CA TYR A 315 4.45 4.56 -4.86
C TYR A 315 2.99 4.08 -4.87
N ARG A 316 2.67 3.20 -3.93
CA ARG A 316 1.37 2.53 -3.84
C ARG A 316 0.27 3.45 -3.31
N TYR A 317 0.61 4.36 -2.40
CA TYR A 317 -0.38 5.22 -1.74
C TYR A 317 -1.04 6.20 -2.71
N GLU A 318 -0.26 6.83 -3.59
CA GLU A 318 -0.73 7.81 -4.57
C GLU A 318 -1.08 7.21 -5.95
N ALA A 319 -1.02 5.89 -6.11
CA ALA A 319 -1.28 5.20 -7.37
C ALA A 319 -2.65 5.52 -7.97
N TYR A 320 -3.69 5.58 -7.14
CA TYR A 320 -5.06 5.91 -7.57
C TYR A 320 -5.15 7.31 -8.19
N LEU A 321 -4.39 8.29 -7.67
CA LEU A 321 -4.36 9.66 -8.21
C LEU A 321 -3.76 9.70 -9.61
N VAL A 322 -2.69 8.92 -9.84
CA VAL A 322 -2.09 8.79 -11.18
C VAL A 322 -3.09 8.14 -12.14
N ALA A 323 -3.78 7.08 -11.70
CA ALA A 323 -4.76 6.34 -12.49
C ALA A 323 -5.96 7.21 -12.94
N ILE A 324 -6.43 8.13 -12.09
CA ILE A 324 -7.54 9.05 -12.44
C ILE A 324 -7.07 10.31 -13.18
N SER A 325 -5.84 10.78 -12.95
CA SER A 325 -5.32 12.00 -13.58
C SER A 325 -5.01 11.81 -15.05
N LEU A 326 -4.36 10.70 -15.43
CA LEU A 326 -3.92 10.46 -16.81
C LEU A 326 -5.08 10.44 -17.83
N PRO A 327 -6.23 9.77 -17.59
CA PRO A 327 -7.39 9.83 -18.48
C PRO A 327 -7.93 11.25 -18.67
N VAL A 328 -7.97 12.05 -17.59
CA VAL A 328 -8.46 13.43 -17.66
C VAL A 328 -7.48 14.33 -18.40
N ILE A 329 -6.17 14.21 -18.14
CA ILE A 329 -5.13 14.92 -18.90
C ILE A 329 -5.23 14.56 -20.38
N THR A 330 -5.38 13.29 -20.72
CA THR A 330 -5.57 12.86 -22.11
C THR A 330 -6.79 13.53 -22.75
N ALA A 331 -7.91 13.58 -22.02
CA ALA A 331 -9.13 14.23 -22.54
C ALA A 331 -8.93 15.75 -22.72
N LEU A 332 -8.24 16.44 -21.80
CA LEU A 332 -7.96 17.87 -21.89
C LEU A 332 -7.09 18.25 -23.10
N TYR A 333 -6.14 17.38 -23.49
CA TYR A 333 -5.13 17.72 -24.49
C TYR A 333 -5.30 17.00 -25.82
N LEU A 334 -5.80 15.75 -25.83
CA LEU A 334 -5.78 14.89 -27.01
C LEU A 334 -7.17 14.54 -27.56
N ARG A 335 -8.28 14.91 -26.90
CA ARG A 335 -9.63 14.57 -27.35
C ARG A 335 -9.88 15.02 -28.80
N ASP A 336 -9.52 16.25 -29.11
CA ASP A 336 -9.80 16.89 -30.40
C ASP A 336 -8.64 16.78 -31.40
N LEU A 337 -7.47 16.23 -30.97
CA LEU A 337 -6.30 16.10 -31.82
C LEU A 337 -6.45 14.94 -32.80
N SER A 338 -6.31 15.21 -34.12
CA SER A 338 -6.22 14.17 -35.14
C SER A 338 -4.76 13.84 -35.46
N LEU A 339 -4.47 12.55 -35.74
CA LEU A 339 -3.13 12.13 -36.16
C LEU A 339 -2.66 12.80 -37.45
N SER A 340 -3.59 13.06 -38.38
CA SER A 340 -3.29 13.78 -39.61
C SER A 340 -2.88 15.25 -39.36
N ALA A 341 -3.56 15.94 -38.45
CA ALA A 341 -3.18 17.30 -38.06
C ALA A 341 -1.83 17.32 -37.32
N ALA A 342 -1.56 16.36 -36.43
CA ALA A 342 -0.27 16.24 -35.76
C ALA A 342 0.86 15.95 -36.76
N ALA A 343 0.64 15.06 -37.73
CA ALA A 343 1.61 14.76 -38.79
C ALA A 343 1.87 15.95 -39.72
N ALA A 344 0.84 16.71 -40.08
CA ALA A 344 0.99 17.94 -40.87
C ALA A 344 1.80 19.00 -40.12
N LEU A 345 1.53 19.20 -38.81
CA LEU A 345 2.29 20.12 -37.98
C LEU A 345 3.76 19.70 -37.83
N ALA A 346 4.03 18.39 -37.69
CA ALA A 346 5.38 17.87 -37.58
C ALA A 346 6.20 18.13 -38.85
N ARG A 347 5.58 17.99 -40.06
CA ARG A 347 6.24 18.25 -41.31
C ARG A 347 6.60 19.73 -41.52
N THR A 348 5.75 20.63 -41.05
CA THR A 348 5.90 22.08 -41.29
C THR A 348 6.69 22.79 -40.18
N ARG A 349 6.77 22.22 -38.97
CA ARG A 349 7.42 22.83 -37.81
C ARG A 349 8.24 21.82 -37.01
N MET A 350 9.15 21.13 -37.68
CA MET A 350 9.95 20.04 -37.09
C MET A 350 10.67 20.46 -35.79
N LEU A 351 11.33 21.62 -35.77
CA LEU A 351 12.03 22.11 -34.57
C LEU A 351 11.06 22.35 -33.40
N ALA A 352 9.89 22.92 -33.66
CA ALA A 352 8.86 23.10 -32.61
C ALA A 352 8.33 21.76 -32.09
N MET A 353 8.18 20.76 -32.94
CA MET A 353 7.78 19.42 -32.53
C MET A 353 8.86 18.70 -31.71
N LEU A 354 10.14 18.87 -32.08
CA LEU A 354 11.26 18.33 -31.27
C LEU A 354 11.33 19.00 -29.89
N ALA A 355 11.16 20.34 -29.84
CA ALA A 355 11.09 21.07 -28.58
C ALA A 355 9.90 20.61 -27.72
N LEU A 356 8.72 20.43 -28.31
CA LEU A 356 7.54 19.92 -27.62
C LEU A 356 7.77 18.50 -27.10
N LEU A 357 8.38 17.61 -27.90
CA LEU A 357 8.73 16.27 -27.48
C LEU A 357 9.70 16.29 -26.30
N GLY A 358 10.74 17.14 -26.36
CA GLY A 358 11.67 17.37 -25.25
C GLY A 358 10.95 17.80 -23.97
N CYS A 359 10.02 18.76 -24.07
CA CYS A 359 9.18 19.19 -22.94
C CYS A 359 8.33 18.04 -22.39
N ILE A 360 7.71 17.22 -23.25
CA ILE A 360 6.92 16.06 -22.83
C ILE A 360 7.81 15.05 -22.07
N VAL A 361 9.00 14.76 -22.59
CA VAL A 361 9.95 13.85 -21.93
C VAL A 361 10.33 14.40 -20.54
N LEU A 362 10.71 15.68 -20.45
CA LEU A 362 11.06 16.32 -19.17
C LEU A 362 9.91 16.28 -18.16
N VAL A 363 8.70 16.56 -18.62
CA VAL A 363 7.49 16.55 -17.79
C VAL A 363 7.11 15.13 -17.34
N CYS A 364 7.28 14.12 -18.21
CA CYS A 364 7.01 12.72 -17.86
C CYS A 364 8.15 12.06 -17.06
N TRP A 365 9.32 12.66 -16.99
CA TRP A 365 10.50 12.09 -16.34
C TRP A 365 10.26 11.68 -14.87
N PRO A 366 9.63 12.50 -14.01
CA PRO A 366 9.34 12.09 -12.64
C PRO A 366 8.43 10.84 -12.55
N LEU A 367 7.43 10.74 -13.43
CA LEU A 367 6.55 9.57 -13.50
C LEU A 367 7.32 8.32 -14.00
N HIS A 368 8.20 8.50 -14.99
CA HIS A 368 9.04 7.42 -15.51
C HIS A 368 10.02 6.91 -14.44
N ARG A 369 10.73 7.83 -13.75
CA ARG A 369 11.69 7.47 -12.71
C ARG A 369 11.04 6.61 -11.61
N ARG A 370 9.87 7.04 -11.11
CA ARG A 370 9.16 6.30 -10.07
C ARG A 370 8.67 4.92 -10.56
N ALA A 371 8.14 4.84 -11.77
CA ALA A 371 7.65 3.58 -12.34
C ALA A 371 8.80 2.60 -12.54
N LYS A 372 9.93 3.08 -13.06
CA LYS A 372 11.17 2.30 -13.23
C LYS A 372 11.70 1.80 -11.90
N GLU A 373 11.88 2.70 -10.92
CA GLU A 373 12.34 2.37 -9.57
C GLU A 373 11.47 1.32 -8.89
N SER A 374 10.13 1.50 -8.96
CA SER A 374 9.20 0.51 -8.41
C SER A 374 9.39 -0.87 -9.04
N LEU A 375 9.52 -0.92 -10.37
CA LEU A 375 9.64 -2.18 -11.09
C LEU A 375 10.97 -2.90 -10.84
N GLU A 376 12.08 -2.15 -10.83
CA GLU A 376 13.43 -2.68 -10.57
C GLU A 376 13.57 -3.25 -9.16
N ASN A 377 12.80 -2.71 -8.21
CA ASN A 377 12.88 -3.12 -6.82
C ASN A 377 11.94 -4.29 -6.44
N VAL A 378 10.98 -4.67 -7.28
CA VAL A 378 10.02 -5.76 -6.97
C VAL A 378 10.73 -7.03 -6.53
N VAL A 379 11.61 -7.54 -7.36
CA VAL A 379 12.27 -8.84 -7.13
C VAL A 379 13.25 -8.77 -5.95
N ARG A 380 13.96 -7.64 -5.80
CA ARG A 380 14.88 -7.42 -4.67
C ARG A 380 14.15 -7.40 -3.34
N ALA A 381 13.04 -6.66 -3.29
CA ALA A 381 12.25 -6.54 -2.06
C ALA A 381 11.57 -7.86 -1.69
N SER A 382 11.00 -8.58 -2.66
CA SER A 382 10.44 -9.91 -2.44
C SER A 382 11.49 -10.88 -1.88
N ASN A 383 12.70 -10.86 -2.45
CA ASN A 383 13.79 -11.70 -1.97
C ASN A 383 14.29 -11.29 -0.58
N HIS A 384 14.22 -10.00 -0.23
CA HIS A 384 14.53 -9.53 1.12
C HIS A 384 13.52 -10.08 2.15
N ILE A 385 12.21 -9.95 1.89
CA ILE A 385 11.16 -10.53 2.75
C ILE A 385 11.33 -12.06 2.87
N TYR A 386 11.69 -12.74 1.77
CA TYR A 386 11.97 -14.17 1.81
C TYR A 386 13.11 -14.52 2.77
N ARG A 387 14.22 -13.77 2.71
CA ARG A 387 15.42 -14.06 3.53
C ARG A 387 15.23 -13.82 5.02
N GLN A 388 14.33 -12.92 5.41
CA GLN A 388 14.12 -12.55 6.81
C GLN A 388 12.70 -12.90 7.28
N GLN A 389 11.70 -12.10 7.03
CA GLN A 389 10.38 -12.26 7.63
C GLN A 389 9.71 -13.60 7.31
N PHE A 390 9.88 -14.12 6.09
CA PHE A 390 9.40 -15.46 5.73
C PHE A 390 10.09 -16.53 6.59
N HIS A 391 11.42 -16.50 6.67
CA HIS A 391 12.18 -17.47 7.47
C HIS A 391 11.96 -17.30 8.98
N MET A 392 11.75 -16.08 9.48
CA MET A 392 11.31 -15.87 10.88
C MET A 392 9.98 -16.60 11.14
N GLY A 393 9.00 -16.46 10.25
CA GLY A 393 7.73 -17.17 10.37
C GLY A 393 7.87 -18.69 10.27
N GLN A 394 8.70 -19.18 9.35
CA GLN A 394 8.96 -20.62 9.21
C GLN A 394 9.74 -21.18 10.40
N PHE A 395 10.69 -20.43 10.96
CA PHE A 395 11.43 -20.81 12.17
C PHE A 395 10.46 -21.04 13.34
N ILE A 396 9.60 -20.07 13.64
CA ILE A 396 8.62 -20.25 14.72
C ILE A 396 7.68 -21.42 14.46
N LYS A 397 7.21 -21.58 13.22
CA LYS A 397 6.31 -22.67 12.84
C LYS A 397 6.93 -24.07 12.99
N GLN A 398 8.23 -24.21 12.71
CA GLN A 398 8.90 -25.51 12.69
C GLN A 398 9.50 -25.89 14.03
N GLU A 399 10.01 -24.90 14.77
CA GLU A 399 10.79 -25.15 15.98
C GLU A 399 9.95 -25.04 17.27
N TYR A 400 8.75 -24.48 17.20
CA TYR A 400 7.91 -24.27 18.39
C TYR A 400 6.49 -24.82 18.23
N ALA A 401 5.87 -25.12 19.37
CA ALA A 401 4.47 -25.52 19.41
C ALA A 401 3.55 -24.32 19.09
N PRO A 402 2.36 -24.56 18.51
CA PRO A 402 1.36 -23.52 18.30
C PRO A 402 0.98 -22.80 19.59
N GLY A 403 0.81 -21.48 19.50
CA GLY A 403 0.41 -20.65 20.65
C GLY A 403 1.58 -20.04 21.43
N LEU A 404 2.83 -20.30 21.04
CA LEU A 404 4.01 -19.60 21.58
C LEU A 404 3.82 -18.09 21.56
N SER A 405 4.30 -17.37 22.58
CA SER A 405 4.26 -15.91 22.64
C SER A 405 5.53 -15.31 22.06
N VAL A 406 5.41 -14.50 21.02
CA VAL A 406 6.53 -13.92 20.28
C VAL A 406 6.40 -12.41 20.23
N ALA A 407 7.44 -11.68 20.67
CA ALA A 407 7.49 -10.23 20.50
C ALA A 407 8.28 -9.86 19.24
N LEU A 408 7.75 -8.92 18.46
CA LEU A 408 8.38 -8.42 17.24
C LEU A 408 7.91 -7.01 16.88
N ASN A 409 8.63 -6.36 15.98
CA ASN A 409 8.28 -5.03 15.47
C ASN A 409 7.88 -5.01 13.99
N ASP A 410 8.06 -6.13 13.26
CA ASP A 410 7.56 -6.33 11.90
C ASP A 410 6.78 -7.65 11.86
N LEU A 411 5.44 -7.55 11.91
CA LEU A 411 4.59 -8.66 12.36
C LEU A 411 3.94 -9.48 11.24
N GLY A 412 3.93 -8.98 10.00
CA GLY A 412 3.07 -9.51 8.95
C GLY A 412 3.33 -10.99 8.60
N ALA A 413 4.50 -11.32 8.06
CA ALA A 413 4.81 -12.68 7.61
C ALA A 413 4.85 -13.67 8.78
N VAL A 414 5.39 -13.26 9.93
CA VAL A 414 5.41 -14.15 11.11
C VAL A 414 4.01 -14.51 11.55
N SER A 415 3.10 -13.53 11.66
CA SER A 415 1.70 -13.78 12.06
C SER A 415 0.93 -14.61 11.03
N TYR A 416 1.31 -14.56 9.77
CA TYR A 416 0.66 -15.35 8.73
C TYR A 416 1.15 -16.80 8.69
N TYR A 417 2.47 -17.03 8.73
CA TYR A 417 3.06 -18.37 8.60
C TYR A 417 3.08 -19.16 9.91
N ALA A 418 3.25 -18.49 11.04
CA ALA A 418 3.24 -19.11 12.36
C ALA A 418 1.85 -19.04 13.02
N ASP A 419 1.53 -20.02 13.86
CA ASP A 419 0.37 -19.98 14.77
C ASP A 419 0.85 -19.56 16.16
N ALA A 420 1.26 -18.29 16.27
CA ALA A 420 1.86 -17.72 17.47
C ALA A 420 1.00 -16.59 18.06
N ASN A 421 1.13 -16.36 19.36
CA ASN A 421 0.58 -15.20 20.03
C ASN A 421 1.55 -14.02 19.84
N ILE A 422 1.22 -13.10 18.93
CA ILE A 422 2.10 -12.01 18.55
C ILE A 422 1.93 -10.81 19.49
N VAL A 423 3.03 -10.38 20.10
CA VAL A 423 3.16 -9.13 20.84
C VAL A 423 3.88 -8.12 19.93
N ASP A 424 3.12 -7.26 19.30
CA ASP A 424 3.66 -6.27 18.38
C ASP A 424 4.18 -5.05 19.13
N LEU A 425 5.49 -4.91 19.21
CA LEU A 425 6.19 -3.80 19.85
C LEU A 425 6.12 -2.50 19.04
N TRP A 426 5.65 -2.56 17.77
CA TRP A 426 5.42 -1.35 16.98
C TRP A 426 4.02 -0.75 17.17
N GLY A 427 3.03 -1.57 17.54
CA GLY A 427 1.67 -1.16 17.91
C GLY A 427 0.63 -1.24 16.82
N LEU A 428 0.92 -1.84 15.68
CA LEU A 428 -0.10 -2.10 14.65
C LEU A 428 -1.07 -3.19 15.11
N GLY A 429 -0.54 -4.26 15.73
CA GLY A 429 -1.29 -5.41 16.24
C GLY A 429 -1.69 -5.31 17.71
N THR A 430 -0.83 -4.74 18.55
CA THR A 430 -1.01 -4.65 20.02
C THR A 430 -1.52 -3.28 20.41
N ILE A 431 -2.77 -3.21 20.93
CA ILE A 431 -3.45 -1.94 21.22
C ILE A 431 -2.80 -1.18 22.38
N GLU A 432 -2.22 -1.88 23.36
CA GLU A 432 -1.50 -1.27 24.48
C GLU A 432 -0.35 -0.41 24.01
N VAL A 433 0.45 -0.92 23.06
CA VAL A 433 1.57 -0.19 22.44
C VAL A 433 1.05 1.01 21.65
N ALA A 434 0.00 0.82 20.84
CA ALA A 434 -0.61 1.92 20.10
C ALA A 434 -1.11 3.04 21.02
N ARG A 435 -1.71 2.71 22.15
CA ARG A 435 -2.17 3.68 23.15
C ARG A 435 -1.01 4.39 23.83
N ALA A 436 0.04 3.66 24.22
CA ALA A 436 1.22 4.23 24.84
C ALA A 436 1.91 5.23 23.91
N LYS A 437 2.14 4.86 22.65
CA LYS A 437 2.70 5.78 21.64
C LYS A 437 1.86 7.05 21.46
N ARG A 438 0.55 6.94 21.49
CA ARG A 438 -0.35 8.09 21.36
C ARG A 438 -0.35 9.00 22.59
N ARG A 439 -0.12 8.46 23.77
CA ARG A 439 0.00 9.23 25.03
C ARG A 439 1.39 9.80 25.25
N GLY A 440 2.40 9.30 24.52
CA GLY A 440 3.81 9.68 24.73
C GLY A 440 4.46 8.97 25.92
N ASP A 441 3.89 7.86 26.40
CA ASP A 441 4.40 7.05 27.50
C ASP A 441 4.97 5.69 27.05
N TYR A 442 5.18 5.51 25.75
CA TYR A 442 5.87 4.34 25.21
C TYR A 442 7.37 4.46 25.47
N ASN A 443 7.90 3.61 26.34
CA ASN A 443 9.29 3.61 26.78
C ASN A 443 9.78 2.19 27.12
N THR A 444 11.06 2.06 27.48
CA THR A 444 11.72 0.79 27.87
C THR A 444 10.98 0.05 28.99
N ALA A 445 10.52 0.76 30.03
CA ALA A 445 9.80 0.15 31.15
C ALA A 445 8.46 -0.46 30.71
N MET A 446 7.75 0.21 29.80
CA MET A 446 6.51 -0.30 29.22
C MET A 446 6.77 -1.54 28.35
N ILE A 447 7.84 -1.55 27.55
CA ILE A 447 8.24 -2.72 26.75
C ILE A 447 8.55 -3.89 27.69
N HIS A 448 9.36 -3.68 28.74
CA HIS A 448 9.68 -4.70 29.73
C HIS A 448 8.42 -5.27 30.41
N GLN A 449 7.53 -4.38 30.88
CA GLN A 449 6.25 -4.81 31.48
C GLN A 449 5.42 -5.65 30.50
N LEU A 450 5.35 -5.23 29.22
CA LEU A 450 4.55 -5.92 28.20
C LEU A 450 5.09 -7.33 27.91
N VAL A 451 6.41 -7.47 27.66
CA VAL A 451 7.02 -8.78 27.34
C VAL A 451 6.94 -9.75 28.52
N THR A 452 7.07 -9.22 29.74
CA THR A 452 6.93 -10.02 30.98
C THR A 452 5.49 -10.45 31.21
N THR A 453 4.53 -9.52 31.14
CA THR A 453 3.10 -9.80 31.39
C THR A 453 2.52 -10.76 30.35
N ARG A 454 2.92 -10.63 29.09
CA ARG A 454 2.50 -11.48 27.97
C ARG A 454 3.28 -12.78 27.90
N GLN A 455 4.20 -13.03 28.87
CA GLN A 455 5.03 -14.23 28.96
C GLN A 455 5.73 -14.56 27.63
N VAL A 456 6.38 -13.57 27.05
CA VAL A 456 7.05 -13.74 25.75
C VAL A 456 8.15 -14.79 25.86
N ASP A 457 8.19 -15.68 24.87
CA ASP A 457 9.18 -16.76 24.80
C ASP A 457 10.39 -16.34 23.96
N VAL A 458 10.14 -15.61 22.86
CA VAL A 458 11.15 -15.19 21.90
C VAL A 458 10.88 -13.75 21.48
N VAL A 459 11.93 -12.94 21.43
CA VAL A 459 11.90 -11.58 20.86
C VAL A 459 12.69 -11.60 19.56
N MET A 460 12.07 -11.16 18.46
CA MET A 460 12.68 -11.08 17.13
C MET A 460 12.47 -9.67 16.57
N VAL A 461 13.52 -8.86 16.57
CA VAL A 461 13.36 -7.42 16.28
C VAL A 461 14.47 -6.87 15.39
N TYR A 462 14.12 -5.85 14.64
CA TYR A 462 15.06 -4.90 14.05
C TYR A 462 15.41 -3.87 15.12
N THR A 463 16.57 -4.01 15.76
CA THR A 463 16.99 -3.18 16.90
C THR A 463 17.10 -1.70 16.56
N ASN A 464 17.45 -1.36 15.32
CA ASN A 464 17.54 0.01 14.84
C ASN A 464 16.19 0.78 14.82
N TRP A 465 15.04 0.11 15.12
CA TRP A 465 13.75 0.79 15.32
C TRP A 465 13.57 1.27 16.77
N PHE A 466 14.46 0.89 17.67
CA PHE A 466 14.43 1.20 19.11
C PHE A 466 15.63 2.07 19.48
N GLU A 467 15.59 3.35 19.08
CA GLU A 467 16.66 4.32 19.35
C GLU A 467 16.24 5.32 20.44
N GLU A 468 17.23 5.80 21.19
CA GLU A 468 17.26 6.90 22.16
C GLU A 468 16.18 6.97 23.25
N ASP A 469 14.89 7.11 22.92
CA ASP A 469 13.80 7.25 23.90
C ASP A 469 13.04 5.96 24.20
N HIS A 470 13.30 4.89 23.44
CA HIS A 470 12.55 3.63 23.46
C HIS A 470 13.46 2.41 23.37
N ALA A 471 14.62 2.45 24.01
CA ALA A 471 15.56 1.33 24.00
C ALA A 471 14.89 0.04 24.47
N LEU A 472 15.32 -1.09 23.92
CA LEU A 472 14.93 -2.40 24.42
C LEU A 472 15.41 -2.57 25.86
N PRO A 473 14.69 -3.35 26.71
CA PRO A 473 15.14 -3.65 28.06
C PRO A 473 16.53 -4.30 28.09
N ASP A 474 17.41 -3.81 28.99
CA ASP A 474 18.79 -4.28 29.12
C ASP A 474 18.89 -5.73 29.65
N ASP A 475 17.85 -6.24 30.26
CA ASP A 475 17.76 -7.61 30.78
C ASP A 475 17.36 -8.63 29.71
N LEU A 476 17.03 -8.20 28.50
CA LEU A 476 16.87 -9.10 27.36
C LEU A 476 18.24 -9.65 26.92
N ILE A 477 18.37 -10.97 26.94
CA ILE A 477 19.60 -11.67 26.61
C ILE A 477 19.68 -11.82 25.09
N HIS A 478 20.68 -11.20 24.47
CA HIS A 478 20.97 -11.37 23.06
C HIS A 478 21.49 -12.79 22.78
N VAL A 479 20.96 -13.44 21.74
CA VAL A 479 21.27 -14.84 21.41
C VAL A 479 21.95 -14.98 20.07
N ALA A 480 21.39 -14.34 19.05
CA ALA A 480 21.92 -14.39 17.68
C ALA A 480 21.36 -13.25 16.83
N ASP A 481 22.06 -12.98 15.75
CA ASP A 481 21.67 -12.09 14.68
C ASP A 481 21.56 -12.82 13.35
N TRP A 482 20.49 -12.53 12.59
CA TRP A 482 20.39 -12.89 11.19
C TRP A 482 20.57 -11.66 10.33
N THR A 483 21.70 -11.58 9.63
CA THR A 483 22.08 -10.44 8.78
C THR A 483 21.98 -10.81 7.31
N THR A 484 21.37 -9.92 6.52
CA THR A 484 21.32 -10.06 5.06
C THR A 484 22.21 -9.04 4.38
N THR A 485 22.76 -9.40 3.22
CA THR A 485 23.57 -8.50 2.38
C THR A 485 22.73 -7.43 1.66
N SER A 486 21.39 -7.50 1.75
CA SER A 486 20.48 -6.56 1.12
C SER A 486 20.40 -5.24 1.88
N ASN A 487 20.49 -4.11 1.17
CA ASN A 487 20.34 -2.77 1.74
C ASN A 487 18.91 -2.22 1.61
N TYR A 488 17.89 -3.06 1.36
CA TYR A 488 16.56 -2.60 0.98
C TYR A 488 15.68 -2.20 2.18
N PHE A 489 15.76 -2.99 3.28
CA PHE A 489 15.09 -2.76 4.57
C PHE A 489 16.11 -2.96 5.70
N GLY A 490 15.68 -3.19 6.94
CA GLY A 490 16.57 -3.54 8.03
C GLY A 490 17.49 -4.71 7.65
N LYS A 491 18.77 -4.59 7.92
CA LYS A 491 19.75 -5.62 7.53
C LYS A 491 19.77 -6.78 8.48
N THR A 492 19.60 -6.51 9.78
CA THR A 492 19.83 -7.45 10.87
C THR A 492 18.57 -7.60 11.71
N VAL A 493 18.14 -8.84 11.91
CA VAL A 493 17.14 -9.23 12.90
C VAL A 493 17.84 -9.84 14.08
N SER A 494 17.63 -9.28 15.27
CA SER A 494 18.18 -9.78 16.52
C SER A 494 17.18 -10.68 17.23
N PHE A 495 17.68 -11.79 17.72
CA PHE A 495 16.96 -12.79 18.51
C PHE A 495 17.36 -12.66 19.97
N LEU A 496 16.38 -12.38 20.85
CA LEU A 496 16.61 -12.17 22.26
C LEU A 496 15.68 -13.05 23.10
N ALA A 497 16.11 -13.36 24.32
CA ALA A 497 15.38 -14.17 25.30
C ALA A 497 15.25 -13.45 26.64
N LEU A 498 14.23 -13.82 27.43
CA LEU A 498 13.93 -13.21 28.72
C LEU A 498 14.65 -13.91 29.90
N SER A 499 15.30 -15.05 29.68
CA SER A 499 16.05 -15.77 30.72
C SER A 499 17.18 -16.60 30.12
N GLN A 500 18.15 -17.01 30.94
CA GLN A 500 19.25 -17.88 30.51
C GLN A 500 18.77 -19.23 29.98
N GLU A 501 17.73 -19.81 30.59
CA GLU A 501 17.12 -21.05 30.13
C GLU A 501 16.52 -20.89 28.72
N LYS A 502 15.70 -19.87 28.52
CA LYS A 502 15.12 -19.56 27.19
C LYS A 502 16.21 -19.19 26.17
N SER A 503 17.30 -18.54 26.59
CA SER A 503 18.43 -18.22 25.72
C SER A 503 19.13 -19.49 25.21
N ALA A 504 19.37 -20.45 26.08
CA ALA A 504 19.98 -21.72 25.70
C ALA A 504 19.08 -22.53 24.74
N GLU A 505 17.79 -22.60 25.05
CA GLU A 505 16.80 -23.26 24.20
C GLU A 505 16.70 -22.57 22.82
N LEU A 506 16.58 -21.23 22.78
CA LEU A 506 16.50 -20.46 21.55
C LEU A 506 17.74 -20.69 20.67
N ARG A 507 18.95 -20.67 21.27
CA ARG A 507 20.21 -20.93 20.58
C ARG A 507 20.24 -22.32 19.92
N GLU A 508 19.78 -23.33 20.63
CA GLU A 508 19.73 -24.71 20.10
C GLU A 508 18.76 -24.79 18.92
N ARG A 509 17.57 -24.17 19.04
CA ARG A 509 16.56 -24.15 17.97
C ARG A 509 17.04 -23.38 16.75
N LEU A 510 17.70 -22.23 16.93
CA LEU A 510 18.29 -21.45 15.85
C LEU A 510 19.36 -22.26 15.09
N ARG A 511 20.24 -22.98 15.80
CA ARG A 511 21.24 -23.85 15.18
C ARG A 511 20.61 -24.99 14.37
N ARG A 512 19.51 -25.59 14.85
CA ARG A 512 18.78 -26.61 14.07
C ARG A 512 18.18 -26.06 12.81
N TYR A 513 17.62 -24.85 12.89
CA TYR A 513 16.95 -24.21 11.77
C TYR A 513 17.92 -23.61 10.73
N GLU A 514 19.18 -23.33 11.11
CA GLU A 514 20.19 -22.67 10.27
C GLU A 514 20.38 -23.33 8.90
N ALA A 515 20.29 -24.66 8.84
CA ALA A 515 20.37 -25.43 7.58
C ALA A 515 19.25 -25.09 6.58
N ASN A 516 18.13 -24.47 7.03
CA ASN A 516 17.01 -24.06 6.18
C ASN A 516 17.17 -22.63 5.65
N LEU A 517 18.13 -21.86 6.18
CA LEU A 517 18.35 -20.48 5.77
C LEU A 517 19.02 -20.42 4.39
N PRO A 518 18.67 -19.41 3.58
CA PRO A 518 19.40 -19.15 2.34
C PRO A 518 20.88 -18.84 2.62
N PRO A 519 21.81 -19.25 1.75
CA PRO A 519 23.25 -18.98 1.93
C PRO A 519 23.64 -17.51 2.03
N SER A 520 22.72 -16.61 1.72
CA SER A 520 22.88 -15.16 1.78
C SER A 520 22.43 -14.54 3.09
N VAL A 521 22.03 -15.35 4.07
CA VAL A 521 21.75 -14.94 5.46
C VAL A 521 22.94 -15.39 6.29
N GLU A 522 23.63 -14.45 6.90
CA GLU A 522 24.71 -14.69 7.84
C GLU A 522 24.12 -14.79 9.24
N VAL A 523 24.54 -15.79 10.00
CA VAL A 523 24.11 -16.04 11.38
C VAL A 523 25.28 -15.82 12.31
N GLU A 524 25.14 -14.86 13.21
CA GLU A 524 26.12 -14.59 14.26
C GLU A 524 25.51 -14.92 15.62
N TYR A 525 26.19 -15.74 16.41
CA TYR A 525 25.78 -16.10 17.77
C TYR A 525 26.57 -15.29 18.78
N GLU A 526 25.91 -14.75 19.80
CA GLU A 526 26.56 -14.11 20.92
C GLU A 526 27.52 -15.08 21.61
N ILE A 527 28.73 -14.62 21.89
CA ILE A 527 29.74 -15.43 22.60
C ILE A 527 29.32 -15.52 24.06
N THR A 528 28.81 -16.66 24.47
CA THR A 528 28.61 -16.93 25.90
C THR A 528 30.00 -17.13 26.50
N GLU A 529 30.49 -16.19 27.31
CA GLU A 529 31.63 -16.43 28.19
C GLU A 529 31.24 -17.58 29.13
N GLN A 530 31.53 -18.81 28.75
CA GLN A 530 31.64 -19.89 29.71
C GLN A 530 32.91 -19.55 30.50
N SER A 531 32.73 -19.07 31.72
CA SER A 531 33.80 -19.03 32.72
C SER A 531 34.44 -20.42 32.73
N PRO A 532 35.74 -20.58 32.46
CA PRO A 532 36.39 -21.86 32.68
C PRO A 532 36.38 -22.10 34.21
N ALA A 533 35.43 -22.93 34.66
CA ALA A 533 35.48 -23.49 35.99
C ALA A 533 36.83 -24.19 36.14
N GLY A 534 37.59 -23.73 37.06
CA GLY A 534 38.93 -24.13 37.43
C GLY A 534 39.32 -25.58 37.20
N ASP A 535 40.44 -25.72 36.54
CA ASP A 535 41.39 -26.81 36.84
C ASP A 535 42.63 -26.18 37.42
N VAL A 536 42.53 -25.86 38.70
CA VAL A 536 43.66 -25.82 39.59
C VAL A 536 43.83 -27.25 40.09
N LEU A 537 44.67 -28.02 39.43
CA LEU A 537 45.24 -29.23 39.99
C LEU A 537 46.77 -29.16 39.81
N LYS A 538 47.41 -28.87 40.93
CA LYS A 538 48.73 -29.28 41.44
C LYS A 538 49.89 -29.46 40.46
#